data_e71ffe165d4b05d4881ef8a7f03c14db
#
_entry.id   e71ffe165d4b05d4881ef8a7f03c14db
#
_cell.length_a   1.000
_cell.length_b   1.000
_cell.length_c   1.000
_cell.angle_alpha   90.00
_cell.angle_beta   90.00
_cell.angle_gamma   90.00
#
_symmetry.space_group_name_H-M   'P 1'
#
loop_
_entity.id
_entity.type
_entity.pdbx_description
1 polymer ?
#
loop_
_entity_poly.entity_id
_entity_poly.type
_entity_poly.pdbx_seq_one_letter_code
_entity_poly.pdbx_strand_id
1 'polypeptide(L)'
;MLQFSKYQGLGNDFILLEGRSGQLSAVICEPDPAWVRRLCDRRFGIGADGLILALPPAEAGELRMRIFNADGTEAEMCGNGIRCLARFLADSDGDAPGRTWRIETAAGLIIPTLLADGQIQVDMGRPFLQPEQVPTTMPVGAAGLPQGEVELDGRRLALAAAGMGNPHVVVTVDDLDQIPFERWGAALEVDPLFPAKTNVHFLQVLSPSRLQIRVWERGAGPTLACGTGACATLVAAHLLGLAEATAEVLLPGGPLTISWPDRSGSILMTGPAEAVFDGVLVPELVPADPVVPEAEAPIPAAAPARSLDCARDCSDTCQQPERCLREEAQKEVQSLLSSMSLDAMINLAGESLEQRTRARMDRDRGA
;
A
#
# COMPACT_ATOMS: atom_id res chain seq x y z
N MET A 1 -23.14 -0.28 -6.85
CA MET A 1 -22.73 0.07 -5.46
C MET A 1 -21.25 -0.23 -5.34
N LEU A 2 -20.43 0.70 -4.83
CA LEU A 2 -18.99 0.52 -4.69
C LEU A 2 -18.69 -0.08 -3.31
N GLN A 3 -18.18 -1.31 -3.30
CA GLN A 3 -17.76 -2.02 -2.08
C GLN A 3 -16.32 -1.65 -1.74
N PHE A 4 -16.01 -1.64 -0.45
CA PHE A 4 -14.66 -1.46 0.04
C PHE A 4 -14.38 -2.41 1.21
N SER A 5 -13.11 -2.67 1.45
CA SER A 5 -12.63 -3.36 2.64
C SER A 5 -11.68 -2.46 3.40
N LYS A 6 -11.73 -2.51 4.72
CA LYS A 6 -10.79 -1.82 5.58
C LYS A 6 -9.83 -2.80 6.23
N TYR A 7 -8.53 -2.54 6.05
CA TYR A 7 -7.44 -3.32 6.63
C TYR A 7 -6.48 -2.41 7.38
N GLN A 8 -5.76 -2.98 8.32
CA GLN A 8 -4.71 -2.29 9.05
C GLN A 8 -3.45 -3.17 9.17
N GLY A 9 -2.28 -2.52 9.23
CA GLY A 9 -1.00 -3.14 9.57
C GLY A 9 -0.28 -2.29 10.62
N LEU A 10 -0.25 -2.78 11.86
CA LEU A 10 0.35 -2.08 13.00
C LEU A 10 -0.26 -0.68 13.26
N GLY A 11 -1.58 -0.56 13.14
CA GLY A 11 -2.30 0.69 13.35
C GLY A 11 -2.31 1.65 12.15
N ASN A 12 -1.55 1.36 11.10
CA ASN A 12 -1.63 2.09 9.83
C ASN A 12 -2.73 1.46 8.97
N ASP A 13 -3.82 2.17 8.71
CA ASP A 13 -5.07 1.63 8.19
C ASP A 13 -5.43 2.14 6.80
N PHE A 14 -5.98 1.27 5.96
CA PHE A 14 -6.26 1.54 4.55
C PHE A 14 -7.66 1.12 4.15
N ILE A 15 -8.27 1.93 3.26
CA ILE A 15 -9.43 1.55 2.47
C ILE A 15 -8.93 0.83 1.23
N LEU A 16 -9.44 -0.37 0.94
CA LEU A 16 -9.08 -1.14 -0.25
C LEU A 16 -10.27 -1.27 -1.19
N LEU A 17 -10.05 -0.99 -2.46
CA LEU A 17 -11.04 -1.18 -3.53
C LEU A 17 -10.58 -2.28 -4.48
N GLU A 18 -11.45 -3.27 -4.68
CA GLU A 18 -11.23 -4.36 -5.63
C GLU A 18 -11.54 -3.91 -7.06
N GLY A 19 -10.56 -3.94 -7.91
CA GLY A 19 -10.68 -3.56 -9.31
C GLY A 19 -9.96 -4.48 -10.29
N ARG A 20 -9.42 -5.62 -9.84
CA ARG A 20 -8.65 -6.56 -10.68
C ARG A 20 -9.42 -7.07 -11.89
N SER A 21 -10.75 -7.18 -11.78
CA SER A 21 -11.63 -7.57 -12.89
C SER A 21 -11.96 -6.44 -13.89
N GLY A 22 -11.41 -5.23 -13.69
CA GLY A 22 -11.70 -4.07 -14.54
C GLY A 22 -13.08 -3.43 -14.29
N GLN A 23 -13.71 -3.71 -13.14
CA GLN A 23 -15.07 -3.23 -12.81
C GLN A 23 -15.10 -1.80 -12.26
N LEU A 24 -13.95 -1.25 -11.84
CA LEU A 24 -13.90 0.13 -11.37
C LEU A 24 -13.96 1.09 -12.55
N SER A 25 -14.75 2.14 -12.40
CA SER A 25 -14.81 3.21 -13.41
C SER A 25 -13.47 3.95 -13.52
N ALA A 26 -13.25 4.58 -14.67
CA ALA A 26 -12.01 5.34 -14.93
C ALA A 26 -11.76 6.42 -13.87
N VAL A 27 -12.82 7.07 -13.36
CA VAL A 27 -12.72 8.10 -12.32
C VAL A 27 -12.25 7.53 -10.98
N ILE A 28 -12.56 6.26 -10.70
CA ILE A 28 -12.07 5.58 -9.48
C ILE A 28 -10.63 5.10 -9.69
N CYS A 29 -10.29 4.63 -10.90
CA CYS A 29 -8.93 4.21 -11.22
C CYS A 29 -7.93 5.38 -11.23
N GLU A 30 -8.40 6.60 -11.55
CA GLU A 30 -7.65 7.87 -11.49
C GLU A 30 -8.33 8.84 -10.53
N PRO A 31 -8.24 8.61 -9.21
CA PRO A 31 -9.06 9.29 -8.23
C PRO A 31 -8.64 10.75 -8.06
N ASP A 32 -9.64 11.63 -7.98
CA ASP A 32 -9.40 13.02 -7.59
C ASP A 32 -8.86 13.08 -6.16
N PRO A 33 -7.77 13.83 -5.89
CA PRO A 33 -7.22 13.98 -4.54
C PRO A 33 -8.23 14.48 -3.50
N ALA A 34 -9.23 15.28 -3.90
CA ALA A 34 -10.27 15.73 -2.98
C ALA A 34 -11.22 14.58 -2.58
N TRP A 35 -11.49 13.66 -3.51
CA TRP A 35 -12.27 12.45 -3.19
C TRP A 35 -11.52 11.53 -2.24
N VAL A 36 -10.22 11.30 -2.46
CA VAL A 36 -9.38 10.51 -1.55
C VAL A 36 -9.38 11.12 -0.15
N ARG A 37 -9.15 12.45 -0.05
CA ARG A 37 -9.21 13.15 1.24
C ARG A 37 -10.55 12.97 1.94
N ARG A 38 -11.67 13.06 1.19
CA ARG A 38 -13.00 12.86 1.72
C ARG A 38 -13.24 11.45 2.24
N LEU A 39 -12.78 10.42 1.50
CA LEU A 39 -12.88 9.02 1.95
C LEU A 39 -12.05 8.77 3.21
N CYS A 40 -10.84 9.32 3.26
CA CYS A 40 -9.89 9.13 4.37
C CYS A 40 -10.22 9.98 5.60
N ASP A 41 -11.14 10.95 5.51
CA ASP A 41 -11.56 11.75 6.65
C ASP A 41 -12.23 10.86 7.71
N ARG A 42 -11.69 10.88 8.95
CA ARG A 42 -12.15 10.00 10.05
C ARG A 42 -13.49 10.45 10.67
N ARG A 43 -14.04 11.59 10.26
CA ARG A 43 -15.30 12.15 10.78
C ARG A 43 -16.38 12.24 9.71
N PHE A 44 -15.99 12.56 8.47
CA PHE A 44 -16.93 12.82 7.37
C PHE A 44 -16.85 11.77 6.25
N GLY A 45 -15.89 10.85 6.32
CA GLY A 45 -15.71 9.73 5.41
C GLY A 45 -15.70 8.38 6.12
N ILE A 46 -15.01 7.41 5.53
CA ILE A 46 -14.72 6.11 6.13
C ILE A 46 -13.66 6.26 7.24
N GLY A 47 -12.67 7.13 6.99
CA GLY A 47 -11.52 7.34 7.84
C GLY A 47 -10.42 6.30 7.60
N ALA A 48 -9.26 6.75 7.15
CA ALA A 48 -8.08 5.91 6.95
C ALA A 48 -6.82 6.78 6.79
N ASP A 49 -5.65 6.14 6.87
CA ASP A 49 -4.37 6.75 6.53
C ASP A 49 -4.13 6.76 5.01
N GLY A 50 -4.90 5.97 4.25
CA GLY A 50 -4.81 5.96 2.79
C GLY A 50 -5.85 5.07 2.11
N LEU A 51 -5.85 5.18 0.77
CA LEU A 51 -6.65 4.39 -0.15
C LEU A 51 -5.73 3.51 -0.98
N ILE A 52 -6.06 2.22 -1.12
CA ILE A 52 -5.38 1.27 -2.00
C ILE A 52 -6.35 0.77 -3.06
N LEU A 53 -5.91 0.81 -4.31
CA LEU A 53 -6.62 0.22 -5.44
C LEU A 53 -5.89 -1.05 -5.87
N ALA A 54 -6.60 -2.18 -5.89
CA ALA A 54 -6.15 -3.42 -6.52
C ALA A 54 -6.64 -3.40 -7.98
N LEU A 55 -5.76 -3.21 -8.94
CA LEU A 55 -6.08 -3.01 -10.35
C LEU A 55 -5.57 -4.15 -11.23
N PRO A 56 -6.06 -4.31 -12.48
CA PRO A 56 -5.45 -5.21 -13.44
C PRO A 56 -3.97 -4.88 -13.64
N PRO A 57 -3.11 -5.86 -13.95
CA PRO A 57 -1.71 -5.61 -14.24
C PRO A 57 -1.56 -4.71 -15.47
N ALA A 58 -0.54 -3.87 -15.49
CA ALA A 58 -0.16 -3.08 -16.66
C ALA A 58 1.00 -3.72 -17.42
N GLU A 59 1.81 -4.54 -16.79
CA GLU A 59 2.99 -5.19 -17.34
C GLU A 59 2.98 -6.70 -17.05
N ALA A 60 4.02 -7.22 -16.38
CA ALA A 60 4.24 -8.65 -16.14
C ALA A 60 3.84 -9.12 -14.73
N GLY A 61 3.17 -8.28 -13.96
CA GLY A 61 2.63 -8.62 -12.64
C GLY A 61 1.35 -9.45 -12.74
N GLU A 62 0.82 -9.87 -11.61
CA GLU A 62 -0.50 -10.50 -11.51
C GLU A 62 -1.58 -9.43 -11.29
N LEU A 63 -1.21 -8.33 -10.64
CA LEU A 63 -2.05 -7.16 -10.42
C LEU A 63 -1.17 -5.93 -10.20
N ARG A 64 -1.80 -4.77 -10.22
CA ARG A 64 -1.16 -3.49 -9.91
C ARG A 64 -1.79 -2.87 -8.67
N MET A 65 -0.93 -2.42 -7.75
CA MET A 65 -1.33 -1.60 -6.62
C MET A 65 -1.11 -0.12 -6.93
N ARG A 66 -2.12 0.70 -6.70
CA ARG A 66 -1.96 2.13 -6.53
C ARG A 66 -2.32 2.49 -5.10
N ILE A 67 -1.54 3.34 -4.48
CA ILE A 67 -1.76 3.75 -3.09
C ILE A 67 -1.73 5.27 -2.98
N PHE A 68 -2.72 5.81 -2.28
CA PHE A 68 -2.90 7.24 -2.06
C PHE A 68 -2.91 7.52 -0.57
N ASN A 69 -2.15 8.51 -0.14
CA ASN A 69 -2.16 9.00 1.22
C ASN A 69 -3.49 9.71 1.55
N ALA A 70 -3.78 9.91 2.83
CA ALA A 70 -4.98 10.60 3.27
C ALA A 70 -5.11 12.06 2.75
N ASP A 71 -4.00 12.67 2.36
CA ASP A 71 -3.99 14.02 1.74
C ASP A 71 -4.30 14.01 0.24
N GLY A 72 -4.48 12.81 -0.35
CA GLY A 72 -4.77 12.60 -1.76
C GLY A 72 -3.53 12.51 -2.66
N THR A 73 -2.32 12.58 -2.13
CA THR A 73 -1.10 12.35 -2.90
C THR A 73 -0.88 10.86 -3.14
N GLU A 74 -0.40 10.50 -4.33
CA GLU A 74 -0.03 9.11 -4.62
C GLU A 74 1.36 8.81 -4.07
N ALA A 75 1.51 7.67 -3.41
CA ALA A 75 2.78 7.18 -2.92
C ALA A 75 3.31 6.05 -3.83
N GLU A 76 4.63 5.96 -3.96
CA GLU A 76 5.26 4.93 -4.80
C GLU A 76 5.04 3.52 -4.23
N MET A 77 5.14 3.35 -2.91
CA MET A 77 4.92 2.10 -2.17
C MET A 77 4.79 2.39 -0.67
N CYS A 78 4.11 1.52 0.05
CA CYS A 78 4.05 1.53 1.50
C CYS A 78 4.17 0.09 2.03
N GLY A 79 5.15 -0.17 2.89
CA GLY A 79 5.38 -1.50 3.46
C GLY A 79 4.19 -2.05 4.26
N ASN A 80 3.44 -1.19 4.96
CA ASN A 80 2.22 -1.58 5.66
C ASN A 80 1.08 -1.82 4.65
N GLY A 81 0.94 -0.93 3.65
CA GLY A 81 -0.07 -1.02 2.61
C GLY A 81 0.05 -2.28 1.76
N ILE A 82 1.27 -2.69 1.37
CA ILE A 82 1.45 -3.91 0.57
C ILE A 82 1.11 -5.17 1.38
N ARG A 83 1.36 -5.19 2.71
CA ARG A 83 0.91 -6.30 3.57
C ARG A 83 -0.61 -6.35 3.67
N CYS A 84 -1.26 -5.18 3.84
CA CYS A 84 -2.73 -5.08 3.85
C CYS A 84 -3.34 -5.56 2.53
N LEU A 85 -2.75 -5.18 1.39
CA LEU A 85 -3.20 -5.67 0.08
C LEU A 85 -3.03 -7.18 -0.05
N ALA A 86 -1.85 -7.73 0.28
CA ALA A 86 -1.61 -9.17 0.20
C ALA A 86 -2.59 -9.97 1.10
N ARG A 87 -2.89 -9.45 2.30
CA ARG A 87 -3.87 -10.05 3.19
C ARG A 87 -5.27 -9.96 2.61
N PHE A 88 -5.66 -8.83 2.06
CA PHE A 88 -6.93 -8.65 1.36
C PHE A 88 -7.10 -9.64 0.20
N LEU A 89 -6.05 -9.87 -0.61
CA LEU A 89 -6.06 -10.84 -1.69
C LEU A 89 -6.25 -12.25 -1.16
N ALA A 90 -5.49 -12.64 -0.14
CA ALA A 90 -5.62 -13.94 0.50
C ALA A 90 -7.03 -14.20 1.03
N ASP A 91 -7.63 -13.21 1.70
CA ASP A 91 -9.00 -13.31 2.22
C ASP A 91 -10.05 -13.33 1.11
N SER A 92 -9.81 -12.64 -0.02
CA SER A 92 -10.73 -12.58 -1.15
C SER A 92 -10.74 -13.87 -1.99
N ASP A 93 -9.55 -14.43 -2.21
CA ASP A 93 -9.34 -15.56 -3.13
C ASP A 93 -9.31 -16.91 -2.38
N GLY A 94 -9.29 -16.86 -1.02
CA GLY A 94 -9.19 -18.08 -0.19
C GLY A 94 -7.82 -18.76 -0.29
N ASP A 95 -6.76 -17.96 -0.47
CA ASP A 95 -5.41 -18.47 -0.69
C ASP A 95 -4.82 -19.13 0.56
N ALA A 96 -4.08 -20.23 0.33
CA ALA A 96 -3.38 -20.96 1.37
C ALA A 96 -1.98 -20.37 1.67
N PRO A 97 -1.42 -20.63 2.87
CA PRO A 97 -0.03 -20.29 3.18
C PRO A 97 0.96 -20.78 2.11
N GLY A 98 1.99 -19.98 1.86
CA GLY A 98 2.98 -20.17 0.79
C GLY A 98 2.62 -19.45 -0.51
N ARG A 99 1.41 -18.86 -0.62
CA ARG A 99 1.05 -18.01 -1.77
C ARG A 99 1.94 -16.77 -1.82
N THR A 100 2.41 -16.47 -3.00
CA THR A 100 3.13 -15.23 -3.33
C THR A 100 2.38 -14.50 -4.44
N TRP A 101 2.43 -13.18 -4.45
CA TRP A 101 1.83 -12.35 -5.51
C TRP A 101 2.91 -11.49 -6.15
N ARG A 102 2.82 -11.33 -7.45
CA ARG A 102 3.67 -10.40 -8.21
C ARG A 102 2.89 -9.10 -8.41
N ILE A 103 3.11 -8.13 -7.52
CA ILE A 103 2.34 -6.88 -7.49
C ILE A 103 3.16 -5.75 -8.09
N GLU A 104 2.65 -5.15 -9.15
CA GLU A 104 3.21 -3.93 -9.74
C GLU A 104 2.91 -2.74 -8.85
N THR A 105 3.91 -1.92 -8.54
CA THR A 105 3.78 -0.66 -7.80
C THR A 105 4.58 0.44 -8.52
N ALA A 106 4.39 1.69 -8.15
CA ALA A 106 5.20 2.78 -8.70
C ALA A 106 6.69 2.67 -8.31
N ALA A 107 7.02 1.93 -7.24
CA ALA A 107 8.41 1.60 -6.87
C ALA A 107 8.96 0.34 -7.58
N GLY A 108 8.18 -0.28 -8.49
CA GLY A 108 8.54 -1.51 -9.17
C GLY A 108 7.75 -2.73 -8.70
N LEU A 109 8.23 -3.91 -9.05
CA LEU A 109 7.58 -5.19 -8.73
C LEU A 109 7.91 -5.59 -7.28
N ILE A 110 6.86 -5.76 -6.46
CA ILE A 110 6.95 -6.24 -5.08
C ILE A 110 6.34 -7.64 -4.98
N ILE A 111 6.96 -8.52 -4.21
CA ILE A 111 6.55 -9.92 -4.09
C ILE A 111 6.28 -10.26 -2.61
N PRO A 112 5.09 -9.96 -2.09
CA PRO A 112 4.68 -10.41 -0.76
C PRO A 112 4.36 -11.91 -0.75
N THR A 113 4.58 -12.55 0.40
CA THR A 113 4.33 -13.97 0.64
C THR A 113 3.47 -14.15 1.89
N LEU A 114 2.40 -14.92 1.80
CA LEU A 114 1.61 -15.35 2.94
C LEU A 114 2.32 -16.50 3.66
N LEU A 115 2.66 -16.31 4.93
CA LEU A 115 3.31 -17.34 5.74
C LEU A 115 2.30 -18.25 6.46
N ALA A 116 2.80 -19.35 7.01
CA ALA A 116 1.97 -20.37 7.68
C ALA A 116 1.22 -19.84 8.92
N ASP A 117 1.78 -18.85 9.60
CA ASP A 117 1.18 -18.18 10.75
C ASP A 117 0.23 -17.03 10.37
N GLY A 118 -0.01 -16.83 9.08
CA GLY A 118 -0.86 -15.78 8.54
C GLY A 118 -0.20 -14.41 8.44
N GLN A 119 1.08 -14.27 8.81
CA GLN A 119 1.81 -13.04 8.57
C GLN A 119 2.19 -12.88 7.10
N ILE A 120 2.47 -11.65 6.70
CA ILE A 120 2.93 -11.34 5.34
C ILE A 120 4.40 -10.97 5.39
N GLN A 121 5.22 -11.68 4.62
CA GLN A 121 6.61 -11.35 4.39
C GLN A 121 6.76 -10.58 3.09
N VAL A 122 7.58 -9.53 3.11
CA VAL A 122 7.86 -8.65 1.96
C VAL A 122 9.37 -8.52 1.78
N ASP A 123 9.85 -8.71 0.56
CA ASP A 123 11.21 -8.33 0.17
C ASP A 123 11.25 -6.80 -0.01
N MET A 124 12.01 -6.15 0.87
CA MET A 124 12.14 -4.69 0.92
C MET A 124 13.32 -4.15 0.10
N GLY A 125 14.01 -5.02 -0.63
CA GLY A 125 15.20 -4.68 -1.38
C GLY A 125 16.44 -4.50 -0.50
N ARG A 126 17.52 -4.02 -1.13
CA ARG A 126 18.81 -3.80 -0.47
C ARG A 126 18.83 -2.45 0.24
N PRO A 127 19.50 -2.36 1.40
CA PRO A 127 19.70 -1.09 2.05
C PRO A 127 20.73 -0.23 1.30
N PHE A 128 20.56 1.06 1.34
CA PHE A 128 21.52 2.05 0.87
C PHE A 128 22.40 2.49 2.03
N LEU A 129 23.73 2.36 1.88
CA LEU A 129 24.72 2.59 2.94
C LEU A 129 25.75 3.68 2.57
N GLN A 130 25.58 4.32 1.41
CA GLN A 130 26.46 5.41 1.01
C GLN A 130 25.79 6.76 1.27
N PRO A 131 26.53 7.78 1.73
CA PRO A 131 25.95 9.08 2.10
C PRO A 131 25.10 9.72 1.00
N GLU A 132 25.50 9.58 -0.26
CA GLU A 132 24.81 10.15 -1.42
C GLU A 132 23.45 9.47 -1.64
N GLN A 133 23.33 8.19 -1.28
CA GLN A 133 22.12 7.38 -1.42
C GLN A 133 21.15 7.55 -0.24
N VAL A 134 21.69 7.96 0.93
CA VAL A 134 20.91 8.24 2.16
C VAL A 134 20.58 9.73 2.29
N PRO A 135 20.88 10.56 1.34
CA PRO A 135 21.09 12.04 1.36
C PRO A 135 21.53 12.58 2.75
N THR A 136 22.79 12.25 3.14
CA THR A 136 23.38 12.74 4.38
C THR A 136 24.81 13.28 4.15
N THR A 137 25.23 14.24 4.96
CA THR A 137 26.61 14.75 4.97
C THR A 137 27.53 13.98 5.91
N MET A 138 27.00 13.01 6.66
CA MET A 138 27.79 12.18 7.55
C MET A 138 28.72 11.26 6.75
N PRO A 139 30.00 11.12 7.12
CA PRO A 139 30.92 10.21 6.46
C PRO A 139 30.58 8.74 6.79
N VAL A 140 31.04 7.82 5.94
CA VAL A 140 30.97 6.39 6.25
C VAL A 140 31.94 6.10 7.41
N GLY A 141 31.38 5.60 8.50
CA GLY A 141 32.14 5.23 9.69
C GLY A 141 32.67 3.81 9.65
N ALA A 142 33.30 3.36 10.75
CA ALA A 142 33.92 2.05 10.87
C ALA A 142 32.96 0.86 10.68
N ALA A 143 31.67 1.06 10.96
CA ALA A 143 30.62 0.05 10.76
C ALA A 143 30.17 -0.11 9.30
N GLY A 144 30.64 0.74 8.37
CA GLY A 144 30.37 0.64 6.94
C GLY A 144 29.05 1.30 6.51
N LEU A 145 28.51 2.21 7.33
CA LEU A 145 27.35 3.06 7.00
C LEU A 145 27.65 4.50 7.45
N PRO A 146 26.87 5.53 7.02
CA PRO A 146 27.04 6.90 7.50
C PRO A 146 26.87 7.00 9.01
N GLN A 147 27.87 7.55 9.70
CA GLN A 147 27.87 7.73 11.15
C GLN A 147 28.29 9.16 11.51
N GLY A 148 27.70 9.68 12.57
CA GLY A 148 27.98 11.02 13.06
C GLY A 148 27.55 11.16 14.52
N GLU A 149 27.66 12.39 15.00
CA GLU A 149 27.21 12.78 16.33
C GLU A 149 26.47 14.12 16.24
N VAL A 150 25.51 14.31 17.11
CA VAL A 150 24.81 15.59 17.30
C VAL A 150 24.75 15.89 18.80
N GLU A 151 24.74 17.16 19.15
CA GLU A 151 24.49 17.60 20.52
C GLU A 151 23.07 18.18 20.63
N LEU A 152 22.22 17.54 21.42
CA LEU A 152 20.88 18.01 21.73
C LEU A 152 20.70 18.06 23.24
N ASP A 153 20.26 19.22 23.75
CA ASP A 153 20.04 19.45 25.18
C ASP A 153 21.27 19.15 26.06
N GLY A 154 22.48 19.42 25.57
CA GLY A 154 23.72 19.10 26.26
C GLY A 154 24.07 17.62 26.32
N ARG A 155 23.36 16.75 25.56
CA ARG A 155 23.65 15.32 25.39
C ARG A 155 24.22 15.08 24.01
N ARG A 156 25.33 14.35 23.96
CA ARG A 156 25.91 13.86 22.71
C ARG A 156 25.23 12.56 22.32
N LEU A 157 24.63 12.56 21.12
CA LEU A 157 23.90 11.45 20.56
C LEU A 157 24.65 10.91 19.37
N ALA A 158 24.93 9.59 19.36
CA ALA A 158 25.49 8.90 18.20
C ALA A 158 24.42 8.62 17.17
N LEU A 159 24.73 8.92 15.91
CA LEU A 159 23.85 8.76 14.77
C LEU A 159 24.41 7.69 13.83
N ALA A 160 23.52 6.85 13.31
CA ALA A 160 23.81 5.95 12.19
C ALA A 160 22.69 6.08 11.16
N ALA A 161 23.02 6.17 9.86
CA ALA A 161 22.00 6.36 8.84
C ALA A 161 22.03 5.23 7.81
N ALA A 162 20.84 4.85 7.33
CA ALA A 162 20.64 3.88 6.25
C ALA A 162 19.44 4.29 5.41
N GLY A 163 19.48 4.00 4.11
CA GLY A 163 18.36 4.25 3.20
C GLY A 163 17.60 2.96 2.88
N MET A 164 16.31 3.09 2.72
CA MET A 164 15.39 2.04 2.24
C MET A 164 14.50 2.58 1.09
N GLY A 165 15.11 3.33 0.15
CA GLY A 165 14.40 4.15 -0.83
C GLY A 165 14.10 5.56 -0.32
N ASN A 166 14.07 5.75 0.99
CA ASN A 166 13.97 7.03 1.69
C ASN A 166 15.01 7.11 2.81
N PRO A 167 15.38 8.32 3.30
CA PRO A 167 16.41 8.50 4.32
C PRO A 167 15.92 8.15 5.72
N HIS A 168 16.77 7.44 6.47
CA HIS A 168 16.52 7.11 7.87
C HIS A 168 17.77 7.37 8.72
N VAL A 169 17.60 7.97 9.88
CA VAL A 169 18.62 8.05 10.93
C VAL A 169 18.17 7.27 12.16
N VAL A 170 19.08 6.49 12.70
CA VAL A 170 18.90 5.69 13.92
C VAL A 170 19.75 6.29 15.03
N VAL A 171 19.12 6.58 16.15
CA VAL A 171 19.71 7.15 17.37
C VAL A 171 19.59 6.12 18.49
N THR A 172 20.70 5.52 18.89
CA THR A 172 20.67 4.57 20.02
C THR A 172 20.55 5.31 21.33
N VAL A 173 19.61 4.89 22.16
CA VAL A 173 19.34 5.45 23.50
C VAL A 173 19.20 4.32 24.53
N ASP A 174 19.48 4.62 25.81
CA ASP A 174 19.37 3.64 26.88
C ASP A 174 17.91 3.34 27.25
N ASP A 175 17.05 4.37 27.19
CA ASP A 175 15.64 4.28 27.59
C ASP A 175 14.79 5.24 26.75
N LEU A 176 13.82 4.69 26.01
CA LEU A 176 12.91 5.45 25.14
C LEU A 176 11.93 6.35 25.91
N ASP A 177 11.66 6.04 27.18
CA ASP A 177 10.75 6.84 28.01
C ASP A 177 11.45 8.06 28.63
N GLN A 178 12.79 8.08 28.63
CA GLN A 178 13.61 9.15 29.21
C GLN A 178 14.07 10.20 28.17
N ILE A 179 13.66 10.07 26.89
CA ILE A 179 14.04 11.04 25.86
C ILE A 179 12.94 12.06 25.63
N PRO A 180 13.28 13.34 25.33
CA PRO A 180 12.32 14.34 24.88
C PRO A 180 11.98 14.12 23.39
N PHE A 181 11.28 13.01 23.11
CA PHE A 181 11.07 12.40 21.80
C PHE A 181 10.63 13.40 20.73
N GLU A 182 9.56 14.16 20.99
CA GLU A 182 8.99 15.09 20.00
C GLU A 182 9.97 16.19 19.65
N ARG A 183 10.66 16.74 20.67
CA ARG A 183 11.63 17.81 20.47
C ARG A 183 12.86 17.34 19.69
N TRP A 184 13.40 16.17 20.05
CA TRP A 184 14.56 15.62 19.37
C TRP A 184 14.21 15.11 17.97
N GLY A 185 13.05 14.48 17.79
CA GLY A 185 12.55 14.03 16.49
C GLY A 185 12.42 15.19 15.51
N ALA A 186 11.73 16.26 15.92
CA ALA A 186 11.56 17.45 15.10
C ALA A 186 12.89 18.15 14.76
N ALA A 187 13.83 18.21 15.71
CA ALA A 187 15.14 18.80 15.49
C ALA A 187 15.98 18.00 14.49
N LEU A 188 16.03 16.68 14.66
CA LEU A 188 16.81 15.78 13.79
C LEU A 188 16.22 15.65 12.39
N GLU A 189 14.89 15.70 12.23
CA GLU A 189 14.24 15.66 10.91
C GLU A 189 14.84 16.69 9.95
N VAL A 190 15.12 17.89 10.46
CA VAL A 190 15.57 19.05 9.67
C VAL A 190 17.03 19.42 9.93
N ASP A 191 17.79 18.58 10.61
CA ASP A 191 19.19 18.83 10.91
C ASP A 191 20.00 18.99 9.62
N PRO A 192 20.97 19.94 9.55
CA PRO A 192 21.83 20.13 8.37
C PRO A 192 22.61 18.89 7.92
N LEU A 193 22.77 17.88 8.79
CA LEU A 193 23.32 16.58 8.39
C LEU A 193 22.46 15.86 7.36
N PHE A 194 21.17 16.22 7.21
CA PHE A 194 20.20 15.60 6.31
C PHE A 194 19.57 16.64 5.37
N PRO A 195 20.24 17.03 4.25
CA PRO A 195 19.76 18.08 3.34
C PRO A 195 18.37 17.82 2.73
N ALA A 196 17.98 16.54 2.60
CA ALA A 196 16.65 16.12 2.11
C ALA A 196 15.67 15.83 3.25
N LYS A 197 15.97 16.26 4.48
CA LYS A 197 15.33 15.82 5.72
C LYS A 197 15.42 14.29 5.91
N THR A 198 15.02 13.78 7.07
CA THR A 198 15.14 12.34 7.37
C THR A 198 14.00 11.86 8.27
N ASN A 199 13.71 10.55 8.20
CA ASN A 199 12.93 9.86 9.23
C ASN A 199 13.87 9.54 10.39
N VAL A 200 13.42 9.73 11.63
CA VAL A 200 14.22 9.55 12.84
C VAL A 200 13.68 8.38 13.66
N HIS A 201 14.56 7.47 14.02
CA HIS A 201 14.25 6.28 14.81
C HIS A 201 15.09 6.28 16.08
N PHE A 202 14.46 6.45 17.22
CA PHE A 202 15.14 6.26 18.50
C PHE A 202 15.08 4.79 18.86
N LEU A 203 16.26 4.18 19.02
CA LEU A 203 16.43 2.74 19.23
C LEU A 203 16.86 2.46 20.67
N GLN A 204 16.10 1.62 21.36
CA GLN A 204 16.51 0.91 22.57
C GLN A 204 16.76 -0.56 22.26
N VAL A 205 17.93 -1.05 22.58
CA VAL A 205 18.30 -2.47 22.41
C VAL A 205 17.87 -3.25 23.65
N LEU A 206 16.83 -4.07 23.52
CA LEU A 206 16.35 -4.94 24.61
C LEU A 206 17.18 -6.22 24.69
N SER A 207 17.54 -6.77 23.53
CA SER A 207 18.49 -7.87 23.36
C SER A 207 19.00 -7.86 21.90
N PRO A 208 20.02 -8.64 21.53
CA PRO A 208 20.48 -8.72 20.14
C PRO A 208 19.42 -9.18 19.14
N SER A 209 18.41 -9.92 19.59
CA SER A 209 17.28 -10.39 18.77
C SER A 209 15.98 -9.60 18.99
N ARG A 210 16.01 -8.55 19.83
CA ARG A 210 14.80 -7.77 20.17
C ARG A 210 15.11 -6.29 20.37
N LEU A 211 14.63 -5.48 19.45
CA LEU A 211 14.82 -4.04 19.38
C LEU A 211 13.50 -3.33 19.67
N GLN A 212 13.54 -2.16 20.28
CA GLN A 212 12.37 -1.30 20.44
C GLN A 212 12.65 0.08 19.87
N ILE A 213 11.69 0.64 19.11
CA ILE A 213 11.86 1.95 18.52
C ILE A 213 10.66 2.87 18.74
N ARG A 214 10.95 4.18 18.77
CA ARG A 214 9.96 5.23 18.55
C ARG A 214 10.29 5.93 17.25
N VAL A 215 9.24 6.23 16.47
CA VAL A 215 9.37 6.70 15.09
C VAL A 215 8.87 8.13 14.96
N TRP A 216 9.70 8.97 14.38
CA TRP A 216 9.34 10.30 13.90
C TRP A 216 9.51 10.31 12.38
N GLU A 217 8.42 10.32 11.62
CA GLU A 217 8.47 10.30 10.17
C GLU A 217 8.61 11.69 9.57
N ARG A 218 9.39 11.79 8.52
CA ARG A 218 9.63 12.98 7.75
C ARG A 218 8.32 13.59 7.22
N GLY A 219 7.99 14.80 7.68
CA GLY A 219 6.79 15.53 7.30
C GLY A 219 5.49 15.07 7.98
N ALA A 220 5.51 13.97 8.76
CA ALA A 220 4.34 13.44 9.45
C ALA A 220 4.46 13.49 10.97
N GLY A 221 5.70 13.54 11.51
CA GLY A 221 5.93 13.51 12.96
C GLY A 221 5.79 12.10 13.57
N PRO A 222 5.27 11.98 14.82
CA PRO A 222 5.09 10.70 15.48
C PRO A 222 4.13 9.79 14.73
N THR A 223 4.55 8.55 14.44
CA THR A 223 3.70 7.53 13.82
C THR A 223 3.76 6.21 14.58
N LEU A 224 2.76 5.35 14.35
CA LEU A 224 2.68 4.04 15.01
C LEU A 224 3.56 3.00 14.35
N ALA A 225 3.81 3.10 13.05
CA ALA A 225 4.54 2.09 12.29
C ALA A 225 5.19 2.67 11.04
N CYS A 226 6.49 2.42 10.89
CA CYS A 226 7.28 2.73 9.70
C CYS A 226 8.08 1.47 9.31
N GLY A 227 7.63 0.77 8.26
CA GLY A 227 8.24 -0.48 7.82
C GLY A 227 9.69 -0.29 7.33
N THR A 228 9.93 0.72 6.49
CA THR A 228 11.29 1.08 6.02
C THR A 228 12.18 1.51 7.17
N GLY A 229 11.62 2.21 8.17
CA GLY A 229 12.33 2.59 9.38
C GLY A 229 12.74 1.42 10.24
N ALA A 230 11.89 0.39 10.39
CA ALA A 230 12.24 -0.84 11.09
C ALA A 230 13.38 -1.58 10.37
N CYS A 231 13.34 -1.65 9.03
CA CYS A 231 14.41 -2.22 8.23
C CYS A 231 15.74 -1.45 8.40
N ALA A 232 15.71 -0.13 8.27
CA ALA A 232 16.89 0.72 8.46
C ALA A 232 17.46 0.59 9.89
N THR A 233 16.59 0.46 10.88
CA THR A 233 16.99 0.26 12.29
C THR A 233 17.73 -1.06 12.48
N LEU A 234 17.20 -2.19 11.96
CA LEU A 234 17.93 -3.47 12.03
C LEU A 234 19.27 -3.38 11.32
N VAL A 235 19.32 -2.79 10.12
CA VAL A 235 20.57 -2.64 9.36
C VAL A 235 21.60 -1.86 10.16
N ALA A 236 21.25 -0.71 10.72
CA ALA A 236 22.15 0.09 11.54
C ALA A 236 22.58 -0.66 12.80
N ALA A 237 21.66 -1.24 13.54
CA ALA A 237 21.95 -1.99 14.77
C ALA A 237 22.86 -3.21 14.49
N HIS A 238 22.60 -3.97 13.41
CA HIS A 238 23.41 -5.12 13.03
C HIS A 238 24.84 -4.71 12.62
N LEU A 239 24.99 -3.66 11.83
CA LEU A 239 26.31 -3.15 11.42
C LEU A 239 27.10 -2.58 12.59
N LEU A 240 26.44 -1.98 13.58
CA LEU A 240 27.04 -1.50 14.82
C LEU A 240 27.37 -2.63 15.81
N GLY A 241 27.02 -3.89 15.52
CA GLY A 241 27.23 -5.03 16.42
C GLY A 241 26.26 -5.08 17.60
N LEU A 242 25.14 -4.37 17.55
CA LEU A 242 24.12 -4.28 18.59
C LEU A 242 23.01 -5.32 18.42
N ALA A 243 22.81 -5.83 17.19
CA ALA A 243 21.77 -6.80 16.87
C ALA A 243 22.28 -7.94 15.99
N GLU A 244 21.56 -9.06 16.06
CA GLU A 244 21.68 -10.18 15.14
C GLU A 244 21.21 -9.79 13.73
N ALA A 245 21.48 -10.65 12.73
CA ALA A 245 21.01 -10.43 11.35
C ALA A 245 19.49 -10.58 11.21
N THR A 246 18.82 -11.12 12.23
CA THR A 246 17.36 -11.22 12.33
C THR A 246 16.94 -10.80 13.73
N ALA A 247 16.04 -9.84 13.82
CA ALA A 247 15.51 -9.39 15.11
C ALA A 247 14.03 -8.98 14.99
N GLU A 248 13.31 -9.10 16.10
CA GLU A 248 12.04 -8.47 16.31
C GLU A 248 12.24 -6.97 16.59
N VAL A 249 11.62 -6.11 15.80
CA VAL A 249 11.61 -4.67 15.98
C VAL A 249 10.22 -4.27 16.49
N LEU A 250 10.15 -3.84 17.75
CA LEU A 250 8.92 -3.37 18.39
C LEU A 250 8.70 -1.89 18.05
N LEU A 251 7.65 -1.61 17.33
CA LEU A 251 7.15 -0.25 17.06
C LEU A 251 5.97 0.05 18.00
N PRO A 252 5.54 1.33 18.14
CA PRO A 252 4.35 1.66 18.94
C PRO A 252 3.08 0.90 18.49
N GLY A 253 2.93 0.60 17.19
CA GLY A 253 1.79 -0.15 16.63
C GLY A 253 1.92 -1.67 16.76
N GLY A 254 3.12 -2.20 17.10
CA GLY A 254 3.34 -3.65 17.25
C GLY A 254 4.67 -4.13 16.64
N PRO A 255 4.93 -5.44 16.67
CA PRO A 255 6.19 -6.02 16.23
C PRO A 255 6.26 -6.25 14.73
N LEU A 256 7.47 -6.09 14.17
CA LEU A 256 7.89 -6.60 12.87
C LEU A 256 9.11 -7.49 13.05
N THR A 257 9.16 -8.62 12.37
CA THR A 257 10.40 -9.40 12.25
C THR A 257 11.14 -8.92 11.01
N ILE A 258 12.34 -8.39 11.20
CA ILE A 258 13.23 -7.94 10.14
C ILE A 258 14.40 -8.90 10.04
N SER A 259 14.75 -9.33 8.82
CA SER A 259 15.83 -10.27 8.56
C SER A 259 16.73 -9.78 7.43
N TRP A 260 18.02 -9.71 7.69
CA TRP A 260 19.06 -9.38 6.71
C TRP A 260 20.23 -10.38 6.79
N PRO A 261 19.99 -11.65 6.40
CA PRO A 261 20.95 -12.73 6.63
C PRO A 261 22.21 -12.62 5.76
N ASP A 262 22.11 -11.95 4.61
CA ASP A 262 23.22 -11.70 3.70
C ASP A 262 23.34 -10.18 3.46
N ARG A 263 24.49 -9.62 3.82
CA ARG A 263 24.77 -8.17 3.64
C ARG A 263 24.75 -7.71 2.19
N SER A 264 24.90 -8.62 1.24
CA SER A 264 24.77 -8.35 -0.20
C SER A 264 23.34 -8.55 -0.72
N GLY A 265 22.45 -9.12 0.11
CA GLY A 265 21.09 -9.46 -0.23
C GLY A 265 20.05 -8.42 0.19
N SER A 266 18.80 -8.76 -0.06
CA SER A 266 17.64 -7.98 0.33
C SER A 266 17.31 -8.15 1.81
N ILE A 267 16.59 -7.17 2.35
CA ILE A 267 15.97 -7.21 3.67
C ILE A 267 14.59 -7.81 3.52
N LEU A 268 14.28 -8.78 4.37
CA LEU A 268 12.93 -9.34 4.49
C LEU A 268 12.23 -8.73 5.70
N MET A 269 11.05 -8.19 5.49
CA MET A 269 10.17 -7.66 6.54
C MET A 269 8.95 -8.55 6.67
N THR A 270 8.69 -9.09 7.86
CA THR A 270 7.54 -9.92 8.17
C THR A 270 6.69 -9.24 9.24
N GLY A 271 5.39 -9.19 9.03
CA GLY A 271 4.48 -8.63 10.02
C GLY A 271 3.00 -8.88 9.71
N PRO A 272 2.13 -8.56 10.66
CA PRO A 272 0.69 -8.77 10.52
C PRO A 272 0.06 -7.78 9.54
N ALA A 273 -1.07 -8.19 9.02
CA ALA A 273 -2.08 -7.33 8.41
C ALA A 273 -3.45 -7.96 8.70
N GLU A 274 -4.41 -7.15 9.09
CA GLU A 274 -5.70 -7.61 9.58
C GLU A 274 -6.86 -6.86 8.93
N ALA A 275 -7.92 -7.60 8.64
CA ALA A 275 -9.18 -7.01 8.22
C ALA A 275 -9.86 -6.32 9.40
N VAL A 276 -10.41 -5.14 9.19
CA VAL A 276 -11.17 -4.40 10.20
C VAL A 276 -12.67 -4.55 9.95
N PHE A 277 -13.12 -4.19 8.76
CA PHE A 277 -14.49 -4.38 8.31
C PHE A 277 -14.62 -4.22 6.79
N ASP A 278 -15.74 -4.70 6.24
CA ASP A 278 -16.16 -4.44 4.87
C ASP A 278 -17.36 -3.52 4.86
N GLY A 279 -17.53 -2.75 3.78
CA GLY A 279 -18.64 -1.83 3.65
C GLY A 279 -19.00 -1.50 2.21
N VAL A 280 -20.04 -0.73 2.06
CA VAL A 280 -20.51 -0.20 0.77
C VAL A 280 -20.58 1.32 0.87
N LEU A 281 -20.00 2.00 -0.13
CA LEU A 281 -20.10 3.45 -0.21
C LEU A 281 -21.53 3.87 -0.52
N VAL A 282 -22.01 4.85 0.23
CA VAL A 282 -23.27 5.54 -0.14
C VAL A 282 -23.10 6.29 -1.46
N PRO A 283 -24.16 6.42 -2.28
CA PRO A 283 -24.05 7.01 -3.62
C PRO A 283 -23.37 8.39 -3.65
N GLU A 284 -23.55 9.18 -2.61
CA GLU A 284 -23.01 10.54 -2.49
C GLU A 284 -21.48 10.57 -2.29
N LEU A 285 -20.88 9.44 -1.91
CA LEU A 285 -19.44 9.27 -1.79
C LEU A 285 -18.81 8.62 -3.01
N VAL A 286 -19.60 8.07 -3.93
CA VAL A 286 -19.07 7.50 -5.18
C VAL A 286 -18.88 8.65 -6.17
N PRO A 287 -17.69 8.82 -6.78
CA PRO A 287 -17.49 9.85 -7.78
C PRO A 287 -18.38 9.56 -8.99
N ALA A 288 -19.07 10.58 -9.46
CA ALA A 288 -19.82 10.47 -10.71
C ALA A 288 -18.82 10.36 -11.89
N ASP A 289 -19.07 9.45 -12.81
CA ASP A 289 -18.36 9.48 -14.08
C ASP A 289 -18.57 10.86 -14.72
N PRO A 290 -17.54 11.44 -15.35
CA PRO A 290 -17.68 12.71 -16.02
C PRO A 290 -18.84 12.59 -17.01
N VAL A 291 -19.84 13.45 -16.84
CA VAL A 291 -20.89 13.59 -17.85
C VAL A 291 -20.15 14.00 -19.13
N VAL A 292 -19.89 13.06 -20.02
CA VAL A 292 -19.47 13.40 -21.37
C VAL A 292 -20.61 14.28 -21.88
N PRO A 293 -20.41 15.59 -22.10
CA PRO A 293 -21.46 16.40 -22.68
C PRO A 293 -21.88 15.68 -23.94
N GLU A 294 -23.18 15.32 -24.04
CA GLU A 294 -23.70 14.83 -25.32
C GLU A 294 -23.17 15.81 -26.37
N ALA A 295 -22.34 15.28 -27.27
CA ALA A 295 -21.78 16.09 -28.32
C ALA A 295 -22.99 16.81 -28.94
N GLU A 296 -23.02 18.15 -28.88
CA GLU A 296 -24.07 18.96 -29.47
C GLU A 296 -24.40 18.32 -30.80
N ALA A 297 -25.64 17.90 -30.96
CA ALA A 297 -26.09 17.19 -32.12
C ALA A 297 -25.61 17.97 -33.37
N PRO A 298 -24.82 17.40 -34.25
CA PRO A 298 -24.31 18.13 -35.40
C PRO A 298 -25.49 18.72 -36.14
N ILE A 299 -25.43 20.02 -36.38
CA ILE A 299 -26.38 20.75 -37.21
C ILE A 299 -26.64 19.87 -38.45
N PRO A 300 -27.90 19.56 -38.79
CA PRO A 300 -28.21 18.62 -39.89
C PRO A 300 -27.69 19.16 -41.21
N ALA A 301 -26.52 18.67 -41.63
CA ALA A 301 -26.06 18.79 -43.01
C ALA A 301 -26.83 17.78 -43.84
N ALA A 302 -27.44 18.28 -44.89
CA ALA A 302 -28.32 17.59 -45.82
C ALA A 302 -27.72 16.28 -46.38
N ALA A 303 -28.59 15.29 -46.46
CA ALA A 303 -28.68 14.07 -47.27
C ALA A 303 -28.61 12.78 -46.45
N PRO A 304 -29.46 11.79 -46.72
CA PRO A 304 -29.62 10.61 -45.91
C PRO A 304 -28.42 9.68 -46.04
N ALA A 305 -27.66 9.54 -44.98
CA ALA A 305 -26.73 8.44 -44.83
C ALA A 305 -27.54 7.13 -44.85
N ARG A 306 -27.21 6.20 -45.75
CA ARG A 306 -27.75 4.86 -45.76
C ARG A 306 -27.53 4.24 -44.38
N SER A 307 -28.60 3.77 -43.75
CA SER A 307 -28.53 2.95 -42.56
C SER A 307 -27.72 1.69 -42.90
N LEU A 308 -26.54 1.54 -42.29
CA LEU A 308 -25.78 0.30 -42.37
C LEU A 308 -26.57 -0.80 -41.65
N ASP A 309 -27.00 -1.79 -42.43
CA ASP A 309 -27.64 -3.00 -41.91
C ASP A 309 -26.52 -3.99 -41.52
N CYS A 310 -26.18 -4.06 -40.24
CA CYS A 310 -25.12 -4.94 -39.75
C CYS A 310 -25.29 -6.41 -40.10
N ALA A 311 -26.50 -6.84 -40.44
CA ALA A 311 -26.78 -8.20 -40.92
C ALA A 311 -26.38 -8.44 -42.36
N ARG A 312 -26.30 -7.36 -43.19
CA ARG A 312 -25.99 -7.43 -44.64
C ARG A 312 -24.61 -6.88 -44.99
N ASP A 313 -24.12 -5.92 -44.18
CA ASP A 313 -22.90 -5.17 -44.51
C ASP A 313 -21.72 -5.56 -43.60
N CYS A 314 -21.79 -6.70 -42.90
CA CYS A 314 -20.75 -7.19 -41.99
C CYS A 314 -19.53 -7.63 -42.82
N SER A 315 -18.41 -6.94 -42.67
CA SER A 315 -17.11 -7.29 -43.26
C SER A 315 -16.00 -7.24 -42.23
N ASP A 316 -14.91 -7.97 -42.48
CA ASP A 316 -13.71 -8.01 -41.63
C ASP A 316 -13.01 -6.64 -41.46
N THR A 317 -13.49 -5.60 -42.15
CA THR A 317 -13.03 -4.22 -42.09
C THR A 317 -14.08 -3.26 -41.52
N CYS A 318 -14.86 -3.71 -40.52
CA CYS A 318 -15.89 -2.90 -39.87
C CYS A 318 -15.28 -1.63 -39.23
N GLN A 319 -15.82 -0.47 -39.60
CA GLN A 319 -15.39 0.84 -39.10
C GLN A 319 -15.94 1.19 -37.67
N GLN A 320 -16.77 0.33 -37.09
CA GLN A 320 -17.32 0.51 -35.75
C GLN A 320 -17.31 -0.80 -34.93
N PRO A 321 -16.15 -1.42 -34.67
CA PRO A 321 -16.06 -2.70 -33.99
C PRO A 321 -16.63 -2.65 -32.55
N GLU A 322 -16.56 -1.50 -31.89
CA GLU A 322 -17.01 -1.28 -30.49
C GLU A 322 -18.54 -1.31 -30.31
N ARG A 323 -19.31 -1.23 -31.39
CA ARG A 323 -20.77 -1.34 -31.38
C ARG A 323 -21.29 -2.68 -31.92
N CYS A 324 -20.40 -3.55 -32.35
CA CYS A 324 -20.74 -4.85 -32.91
C CYS A 324 -20.79 -5.93 -31.81
N LEU A 325 -21.78 -5.85 -30.95
CA LEU A 325 -22.16 -7.03 -30.18
C LEU A 325 -22.90 -7.97 -31.13
N ARG A 326 -22.34 -9.15 -31.43
CA ARG A 326 -23.03 -10.18 -32.18
C ARG A 326 -24.38 -10.43 -31.53
N GLU A 327 -25.45 -10.51 -32.32
CA GLU A 327 -26.83 -10.70 -31.85
C GLU A 327 -27.00 -11.86 -30.87
N GLU A 328 -26.16 -12.89 -30.99
CA GLU A 328 -26.07 -14.02 -30.07
C GLU A 328 -25.56 -13.65 -28.68
N ALA A 329 -24.52 -12.83 -28.57
CA ALA A 329 -23.99 -12.37 -27.28
C ALA A 329 -24.97 -11.40 -26.58
N GLN A 330 -25.68 -10.56 -27.34
CA GLN A 330 -26.75 -9.73 -26.82
C GLN A 330 -27.92 -10.59 -26.31
N LYS A 331 -28.30 -11.63 -27.02
CA LYS A 331 -29.35 -12.57 -26.59
C LYS A 331 -28.94 -13.37 -25.36
N GLU A 332 -27.67 -13.80 -25.27
CA GLU A 332 -27.15 -14.48 -24.08
C GLU A 332 -27.15 -13.57 -22.84
N VAL A 333 -26.62 -12.37 -22.96
CA VAL A 333 -26.61 -11.39 -21.85
C VAL A 333 -28.03 -11.00 -21.47
N GLN A 334 -28.91 -10.77 -22.43
CA GLN A 334 -30.30 -10.41 -22.17
C GLN A 334 -31.12 -11.58 -21.59
N SER A 335 -30.80 -12.81 -22.00
CA SER A 335 -31.37 -14.03 -21.41
C SER A 335 -30.89 -14.25 -19.99
N LEU A 336 -29.59 -14.02 -19.73
CA LEU A 336 -29.00 -14.11 -18.39
C LEU A 336 -29.63 -13.06 -17.45
N LEU A 337 -29.68 -11.79 -17.86
CA LEU A 337 -30.27 -10.72 -17.09
C LEU A 337 -31.79 -10.88 -16.86
N SER A 338 -32.52 -11.42 -17.85
CA SER A 338 -33.98 -11.67 -17.70
C SER A 338 -34.32 -12.91 -16.89
N SER A 339 -33.38 -13.85 -16.76
CA SER A 339 -33.54 -15.06 -15.93
C SER A 339 -33.13 -14.87 -14.46
N MET A 340 -32.42 -13.78 -14.15
CA MET A 340 -31.96 -13.49 -12.80
C MET A 340 -32.96 -12.54 -12.08
N SER A 341 -33.34 -12.92 -10.87
CA SER A 341 -34.06 -12.00 -9.97
C SER A 341 -33.12 -10.88 -9.52
N LEU A 342 -33.70 -9.74 -9.10
CA LEU A 342 -32.92 -8.63 -8.51
C LEU A 342 -32.07 -9.13 -7.33
N ASP A 343 -32.62 -10.05 -6.52
CA ASP A 343 -31.89 -10.68 -5.40
C ASP A 343 -30.73 -11.56 -5.88
N ALA A 344 -30.85 -12.25 -7.02
CA ALA A 344 -29.76 -13.02 -7.59
C ALA A 344 -28.63 -12.11 -8.13
N MET A 345 -28.95 -10.96 -8.70
CA MET A 345 -27.97 -9.97 -9.14
C MET A 345 -27.25 -9.32 -7.94
N ILE A 346 -28.01 -9.02 -6.87
CA ILE A 346 -27.46 -8.52 -5.60
C ILE A 346 -26.54 -9.56 -4.97
N ASN A 347 -26.93 -10.84 -4.99
CA ASN A 347 -26.13 -11.95 -4.46
C ASN A 347 -24.84 -12.17 -5.26
N LEU A 348 -24.90 -12.10 -6.57
CA LEU A 348 -23.70 -12.20 -7.42
C LEU A 348 -22.69 -11.08 -7.12
N ALA A 349 -23.19 -9.85 -6.89
CA ALA A 349 -22.37 -8.72 -6.46
C ALA A 349 -21.86 -8.86 -5.02
N GLY A 350 -22.59 -9.61 -4.18
CA GLY A 350 -22.23 -9.89 -2.77
C GLY A 350 -21.28 -11.07 -2.57
N GLU A 351 -21.16 -11.99 -3.55
CA GLU A 351 -20.41 -13.24 -3.38
C GLU A 351 -18.94 -13.01 -2.97
N SER A 352 -18.25 -12.00 -3.52
CA SER A 352 -16.87 -11.72 -3.16
C SER A 352 -16.73 -11.20 -1.71
N LEU A 353 -17.73 -10.46 -1.23
CA LEU A 353 -17.78 -9.98 0.16
C LEU A 353 -18.05 -11.13 1.13
N GLU A 354 -19.00 -12.02 0.79
CA GLU A 354 -19.31 -13.19 1.58
C GLU A 354 -18.14 -14.20 1.63
N GLN A 355 -17.44 -14.39 0.52
CA GLN A 355 -16.25 -15.25 0.47
C GLN A 355 -15.16 -14.73 1.41
N ARG A 356 -14.87 -13.43 1.39
CA ARG A 356 -13.90 -12.81 2.31
C ARG A 356 -14.33 -12.97 3.77
N THR A 357 -15.60 -12.73 4.06
CA THR A 357 -16.13 -12.86 5.42
C THR A 357 -16.08 -14.32 5.89
N ARG A 358 -16.45 -15.29 5.02
CA ARG A 358 -16.39 -16.72 5.33
C ARG A 358 -14.96 -17.21 5.56
N ALA A 359 -14.01 -16.83 4.68
CA ALA A 359 -12.60 -17.17 4.84
C ALA A 359 -12.00 -16.64 6.15
N ARG A 360 -12.45 -15.46 6.63
CA ARG A 360 -12.06 -14.92 7.95
C ARG A 360 -12.66 -15.76 9.11
N MET A 361 -13.95 -16.06 9.04
CA MET A 361 -14.63 -16.85 10.09
C MET A 361 -14.08 -18.26 10.24
N ASP A 362 -13.71 -18.89 9.11
CA ASP A 362 -13.15 -20.24 9.14
C ASP A 362 -11.73 -20.26 9.71
N ARG A 363 -10.93 -19.21 9.47
CA ARG A 363 -9.62 -19.05 10.07
C ARG A 363 -9.70 -18.89 11.59
N ASP A 364 -10.62 -18.04 12.08
CA ASP A 364 -10.79 -17.77 13.52
C ASP A 364 -11.35 -18.98 14.28
N ARG A 365 -11.96 -19.95 13.59
CA ARG A 365 -12.43 -21.21 14.17
C ARG A 365 -11.37 -22.31 14.16
N GLY A 366 -10.30 -22.16 13.41
CA GLY A 366 -9.20 -23.14 13.30
C GLY A 366 -8.01 -22.85 14.19
N ALA A 367 -8.05 -21.74 14.93
CA ALA A 367 -7.08 -21.34 15.95
C ALA A 367 -7.64 -21.60 17.36
#